data_acf84270d7952fbe04e3898d3c6857fd
#
_entry.id   acf84270d7952fbe04e3898d3c6857fd
#
_cell.length_a   1.000
_cell.length_b   1.000
_cell.length_c   1.000
_cell.angle_alpha   90.00
_cell.angle_beta   90.00
_cell.angle_gamma   90.00
#
_symmetry.space_group_name_H-M   'P 1'
#
loop_
_entity.id
_entity.type
_entity.pdbx_description
1 polymer ?
#
loop_
_entity_poly.entity_id
_entity_poly.type
_entity_poly.pdbx_seq_one_letter_code
_entity_poly.pdbx_strand_id
1 'polypeptide(L)'
;MASHMRFSLPVIFAAFLLITGISCSRTGDTSYHILFKTQAPDTIPYRIPAIASLSDGSLLALADYRHCRSDIGWGRVDIHCRKSYDDGATWTEEFPLLEGSGIPKAVDCGFGDAALVADREGEEVVVITVCGETVYWHETTNRQNPNRIAILRSLDNARTWEPWKEITEDIYSLFDESSHGCVQSCFVGSGKICQSRKYKYGSHYRIYAALCARPNGNRVLYSDDFGRTWAALGGIDALPAINGDESKCEELPDGSVVLSSRTRGGRIFNIFTYSDASKAEGQWGEAAFSGADNNGCAAIDNACNGEILIVPAVRNSDGEKVSIVLQSVPLGPGRTRVGVYFKEVAAGMNPQTMASGWETPYKVSDQPSSYSTMALQSNGNIAFYYEEENRPVHGGLDMVYKEIPLDTLTFDRYKI
;
A
#
# COMPACT_ATOMS: atom_id res chain seq x y z
N MET A 1 44.12 -61.42 69.17
CA MET A 1 43.49 -60.12 69.21
C MET A 1 43.53 -59.57 67.79
N ALA A 2 42.43 -59.73 67.05
CA ALA A 2 42.34 -59.38 65.66
C ALA A 2 41.54 -58.03 65.55
N SER A 3 42.18 -57.05 64.90
CA SER A 3 41.65 -55.75 64.60
C SER A 3 41.07 -55.78 63.20
N HIS A 4 39.74 -55.60 63.07
CA HIS A 4 39.07 -55.48 61.78
C HIS A 4 39.16 -54.04 61.28
N MET A 5 39.84 -53.83 60.18
CA MET A 5 39.86 -52.56 59.44
C MET A 5 38.78 -52.62 58.36
N ARG A 6 37.78 -51.76 58.47
CA ARG A 6 36.72 -51.57 57.45
C ARG A 6 37.17 -50.51 56.46
N PHE A 7 37.30 -50.89 55.17
CA PHE A 7 37.42 -49.93 54.05
C PHE A 7 36.05 -49.52 53.57
N SER A 8 35.77 -48.25 53.58
CA SER A 8 34.59 -47.65 52.92
C SER A 8 34.98 -47.10 51.57
N LEU A 9 34.36 -47.62 50.51
CA LEU A 9 34.43 -47.05 49.15
C LEU A 9 33.53 -45.83 49.04
N PRO A 10 33.96 -44.76 48.37
CA PRO A 10 33.09 -43.65 48.04
C PRO A 10 32.25 -43.99 46.81
N VAL A 11 30.92 -43.83 46.87
CA VAL A 11 29.99 -43.91 45.77
C VAL A 11 30.07 -42.59 45.00
N ILE A 12 30.55 -42.62 43.76
CA ILE A 12 30.52 -41.48 42.85
C ILE A 12 29.12 -41.43 42.18
N PHE A 13 28.32 -40.44 42.55
CA PHE A 13 27.10 -40.12 41.83
C PHE A 13 27.47 -39.34 40.56
N ALA A 14 27.33 -39.96 39.41
CA ALA A 14 27.39 -39.30 38.14
C ALA A 14 26.01 -38.65 37.86
N ALA A 15 25.93 -37.33 38.02
CA ALA A 15 24.76 -36.55 37.61
C ALA A 15 24.72 -36.45 36.10
N PHE A 16 23.83 -37.17 35.44
CA PHE A 16 23.48 -36.98 34.04
C PHE A 16 22.65 -35.68 33.95
N LEU A 17 23.24 -34.61 33.46
CA LEU A 17 22.49 -33.43 32.99
C LEU A 17 21.79 -33.82 31.69
N LEU A 18 20.50 -34.09 31.76
CA LEU A 18 19.59 -34.05 30.59
C LEU A 18 19.45 -32.58 30.15
N ILE A 19 20.18 -32.18 29.13
CA ILE A 19 19.89 -30.94 28.40
C ILE A 19 18.69 -31.25 27.54
N THR A 20 17.49 -30.95 28.08
CA THR A 20 16.30 -30.82 27.25
C THR A 20 16.45 -29.55 26.44
N GLY A 21 16.80 -29.72 25.15
CA GLY A 21 16.73 -28.64 24.19
C GLY A 21 15.28 -28.15 24.13
N ILE A 22 15.00 -27.02 24.74
CA ILE A 22 13.78 -26.28 24.50
C ILE A 22 13.94 -25.75 23.08
N SER A 23 13.36 -26.49 22.13
CA SER A 23 13.04 -25.96 20.80
C SER A 23 12.04 -24.83 21.04
N CYS A 24 12.53 -23.60 21.07
CA CYS A 24 11.70 -22.41 20.99
C CYS A 24 11.14 -22.40 19.58
N SER A 25 9.97 -23.02 19.38
CA SER A 25 9.15 -22.74 18.21
C SER A 25 8.83 -21.24 18.29
N ARG A 26 9.48 -20.43 17.44
CA ARG A 26 9.01 -19.09 17.12
C ARG A 26 7.63 -19.24 16.49
N THR A 27 6.59 -19.27 17.31
CA THR A 27 5.28 -18.82 16.88
C THR A 27 5.47 -17.32 16.69
N GLY A 28 5.61 -16.89 15.43
CA GLY A 28 5.61 -15.50 15.08
C GLY A 28 4.26 -14.91 15.49
N ASP A 29 4.22 -14.33 16.67
CA ASP A 29 3.08 -13.54 17.12
C ASP A 29 3.18 -12.25 16.30
N THR A 30 2.49 -12.22 15.15
CA THR A 30 2.39 -11.03 14.32
C THR A 30 1.67 -9.98 15.13
N SER A 31 2.34 -8.85 15.43
CA SER A 31 1.71 -7.76 16.18
C SER A 31 0.41 -7.35 15.48
N TYR A 32 -0.69 -7.33 16.22
CA TYR A 32 -2.03 -7.01 15.74
C TYR A 32 -2.52 -5.78 16.50
N HIS A 33 -2.75 -4.68 15.78
CA HIS A 33 -3.26 -3.44 16.38
C HIS A 33 -4.46 -2.92 15.60
N ILE A 34 -5.54 -2.59 16.29
CA ILE A 34 -6.63 -1.79 15.73
C ILE A 34 -6.22 -0.33 15.89
N LEU A 35 -5.81 0.32 14.81
CA LEU A 35 -5.36 1.71 14.85
C LEU A 35 -6.53 2.68 14.94
N PHE A 36 -7.59 2.42 14.17
CA PHE A 36 -8.79 3.23 14.19
C PHE A 36 -9.99 2.29 14.26
N LYS A 37 -10.85 2.54 15.25
CA LYS A 37 -11.96 1.63 15.57
C LYS A 37 -13.31 2.26 15.29
N THR A 38 -14.09 1.63 14.43
CA THR A 38 -15.50 1.94 14.24
C THR A 38 -16.31 1.26 15.36
N GLN A 39 -16.74 2.00 16.39
CA GLN A 39 -17.22 1.44 17.65
C GLN A 39 -18.63 0.88 17.63
N ALA A 40 -19.54 1.46 16.83
CA ALA A 40 -20.93 1.04 16.74
C ALA A 40 -21.54 1.45 15.39
N PRO A 41 -22.70 0.86 14.98
CA PRO A 41 -23.35 1.23 13.70
C PRO A 41 -23.68 2.71 13.57
N ASP A 42 -23.87 3.39 14.71
CA ASP A 42 -24.19 4.82 14.75
C ASP A 42 -22.97 5.73 14.86
N THR A 43 -21.77 5.16 14.97
CA THR A 43 -20.53 5.95 14.99
C THR A 43 -20.08 6.30 13.58
N ILE A 44 -19.21 7.29 13.48
CA ILE A 44 -18.60 7.72 12.24
C ILE A 44 -17.61 6.62 11.81
N PRO A 45 -17.74 6.06 10.59
CA PRO A 45 -16.90 4.98 10.15
C PRO A 45 -15.51 5.45 9.73
N TYR A 46 -14.50 4.61 9.98
CA TYR A 46 -13.18 4.71 9.38
C TYR A 46 -13.12 3.89 8.10
N ARG A 47 -12.38 4.40 7.11
CA ARG A 47 -12.14 3.74 5.82
C ARG A 47 -10.75 4.10 5.28
N ILE A 48 -10.34 3.41 4.21
CA ILE A 48 -9.24 3.78 3.31
C ILE A 48 -7.89 3.86 4.02
N PRO A 49 -7.19 2.72 4.13
CA PRO A 49 -5.87 2.66 4.75
C PRO A 49 -4.79 3.26 3.84
N ALA A 50 -3.89 4.05 4.44
CA ALA A 50 -2.63 4.44 3.82
C ALA A 50 -1.51 4.39 4.87
N ILE A 51 -0.34 3.85 4.52
CA ILE A 51 0.80 3.71 5.43
C ILE A 51 2.12 3.96 4.71
N ALA A 52 3.06 4.61 5.39
CA ALA A 52 4.44 4.74 4.93
C ALA A 52 5.43 4.52 6.08
N SER A 53 6.59 3.97 5.74
CA SER A 53 7.79 4.01 6.57
C SER A 53 8.55 5.29 6.25
N LEU A 54 8.89 6.07 7.27
CA LEU A 54 9.60 7.33 7.16
C LEU A 54 11.11 7.11 7.25
N SER A 55 11.91 8.11 6.84
CA SER A 55 13.37 7.97 6.83
C SER A 55 14.00 7.82 8.22
N ASP A 56 13.30 8.28 9.27
CA ASP A 56 13.72 8.08 10.67
C ASP A 56 13.32 6.70 11.26
N GLY A 57 12.75 5.82 10.43
CA GLY A 57 12.26 4.49 10.81
C GLY A 57 10.85 4.48 11.40
N SER A 58 10.26 5.65 11.66
CA SER A 58 8.88 5.72 12.15
C SER A 58 7.86 5.32 11.07
N LEU A 59 6.66 4.93 11.48
CA LEU A 59 5.53 4.65 10.61
C LEU A 59 4.49 5.76 10.71
N LEU A 60 3.88 6.13 9.59
CA LEU A 60 2.72 7.02 9.52
C LEU A 60 1.54 6.26 8.92
N ALA A 61 0.46 6.09 9.66
CA ALA A 61 -0.78 5.48 9.21
C ALA A 61 -1.89 6.53 9.12
N LEU A 62 -2.63 6.51 8.01
CA LEU A 62 -3.75 7.41 7.73
C LEU A 62 -5.04 6.61 7.53
N ALA A 63 -6.18 7.24 7.81
CA ALA A 63 -7.51 6.72 7.51
C ALA A 63 -8.50 7.86 7.30
N ASP A 64 -9.49 7.66 6.41
CA ASP A 64 -10.65 8.53 6.30
C ASP A 64 -11.55 8.38 7.55
N TYR A 65 -12.00 9.50 8.11
CA TYR A 65 -13.02 9.56 9.14
C TYR A 65 -14.30 10.19 8.54
N ARG A 66 -15.28 9.35 8.19
CA ARG A 66 -16.37 9.70 7.27
C ARG A 66 -17.61 10.20 7.99
N HIS A 67 -17.67 11.49 8.37
CA HIS A 67 -18.84 12.11 8.98
C HIS A 67 -20.11 11.98 8.12
N CYS A 68 -19.96 12.05 6.80
CA CYS A 68 -21.08 11.85 5.85
C CYS A 68 -21.59 10.39 5.81
N ARG A 69 -20.89 9.44 6.45
CA ARG A 69 -21.23 7.99 6.48
C ARG A 69 -21.32 7.35 5.09
N SER A 70 -20.75 8.01 4.10
CA SER A 70 -20.74 7.59 2.70
C SER A 70 -19.32 7.77 2.14
N ASP A 71 -19.20 7.87 0.83
CA ASP A 71 -17.94 8.10 0.15
C ASP A 71 -17.54 9.57 0.16
N ILE A 72 -16.28 9.87 -0.12
CA ILE A 72 -15.81 11.25 -0.34
C ILE A 72 -16.62 11.89 -1.46
N GLY A 73 -16.97 13.18 -1.27
CA GLY A 73 -17.84 13.94 -2.18
C GLY A 73 -19.32 13.99 -1.76
N TRP A 74 -19.73 13.25 -0.73
CA TRP A 74 -21.07 13.29 -0.16
C TRP A 74 -21.17 14.13 1.13
N GLY A 75 -20.16 14.92 1.44
CA GLY A 75 -20.11 15.79 2.60
C GLY A 75 -18.79 15.65 3.36
N ARG A 76 -18.79 16.02 4.65
CA ARG A 76 -17.57 16.05 5.46
C ARG A 76 -16.93 14.67 5.62
N VAL A 77 -15.65 14.61 5.26
CA VAL A 77 -14.71 13.54 5.58
C VAL A 77 -13.44 14.20 6.10
N ASP A 78 -12.85 13.66 7.15
CA ASP A 78 -11.57 14.10 7.68
C ASP A 78 -10.51 13.01 7.41
N ILE A 79 -9.24 13.35 7.36
CA ILE A 79 -8.14 12.39 7.37
C ILE A 79 -7.53 12.40 8.76
N HIS A 80 -7.60 11.27 9.44
CA HIS A 80 -6.97 11.05 10.74
C HIS A 80 -5.67 10.28 10.58
N CYS A 81 -4.76 10.47 11.53
CA CYS A 81 -3.47 9.78 11.52
C CYS A 81 -3.02 9.32 12.91
N ARG A 82 -2.14 8.32 12.90
CA ARG A 82 -1.33 7.84 14.02
C ARG A 82 0.10 7.62 13.56
N LYS A 83 1.05 7.75 14.48
CA LYS A 83 2.47 7.42 14.24
C LYS A 83 2.94 6.33 15.19
N SER A 84 3.89 5.54 14.72
CA SER A 84 4.66 4.62 15.54
C SER A 84 6.14 4.96 15.41
N TYR A 85 6.87 4.92 16.54
CA TYR A 85 8.31 5.17 16.62
C TYR A 85 9.11 3.92 16.98
N ASP A 86 8.48 2.75 17.01
CA ASP A 86 9.00 1.47 17.47
C ASP A 86 8.53 0.30 16.58
N ASP A 87 8.62 0.50 15.26
CA ASP A 87 8.26 -0.48 14.23
C ASP A 87 6.81 -1.01 14.33
N GLY A 88 5.89 -0.20 14.86
CA GLY A 88 4.48 -0.57 14.97
C GLY A 88 4.10 -1.26 16.28
N ALA A 89 5.03 -1.40 17.23
CA ALA A 89 4.75 -2.01 18.54
C ALA A 89 3.82 -1.13 19.38
N THR A 90 3.98 0.19 19.31
CA THR A 90 3.05 1.15 19.94
C THR A 90 2.71 2.29 18.97
N TRP A 91 1.57 2.94 19.19
CA TRP A 91 1.06 3.99 18.33
C TRP A 91 0.63 5.21 19.18
N THR A 92 0.86 6.41 18.62
CA THR A 92 0.38 7.66 19.24
C THR A 92 -1.14 7.65 19.40
N GLU A 93 -1.66 8.57 20.21
CA GLU A 93 -3.06 8.91 20.11
C GLU A 93 -3.40 9.36 18.69
N GLU A 94 -4.65 9.15 18.31
CA GLU A 94 -5.21 9.60 17.05
C GLU A 94 -5.30 11.11 17.01
N PHE A 95 -5.00 11.72 15.86
CA PHE A 95 -5.23 13.15 15.62
C PHE A 95 -5.65 13.43 14.18
N PRO A 96 -6.47 14.46 13.94
CA PRO A 96 -6.84 14.86 12.60
C PRO A 96 -5.64 15.49 11.89
N LEU A 97 -5.33 14.98 10.69
CA LEU A 97 -4.34 15.56 9.78
C LEU A 97 -4.97 16.64 8.89
N LEU A 98 -6.15 16.35 8.36
CA LEU A 98 -6.98 17.28 7.59
C LEU A 98 -8.43 17.16 8.07
N GLU A 99 -9.04 18.29 8.36
CA GLU A 99 -10.46 18.38 8.75
C GLU A 99 -11.27 19.02 7.64
N GLY A 100 -12.29 18.30 7.16
CA GLY A 100 -13.27 18.88 6.23
C GLY A 100 -14.13 19.93 6.91
N SER A 101 -14.39 21.05 6.24
CA SER A 101 -15.28 22.09 6.78
C SER A 101 -16.76 21.66 6.87
N GLY A 102 -17.13 20.65 6.06
CA GLY A 102 -18.53 20.26 5.91
C GLY A 102 -19.42 21.32 5.23
N ILE A 103 -18.83 22.41 4.74
CA ILE A 103 -19.56 23.48 4.04
C ILE A 103 -19.86 23.01 2.62
N PRO A 104 -21.15 22.94 2.21
CA PRO A 104 -21.52 22.51 0.88
C PRO A 104 -20.82 23.33 -0.22
N LYS A 105 -20.33 22.64 -1.25
CA LYS A 105 -19.60 23.19 -2.42
C LYS A 105 -18.24 23.83 -2.11
N ALA A 106 -17.82 23.89 -0.85
CA ALA A 106 -16.49 24.36 -0.52
C ALA A 106 -15.42 23.35 -1.01
N VAL A 107 -14.26 23.87 -1.39
CA VAL A 107 -13.12 23.03 -1.82
C VAL A 107 -12.61 22.13 -0.67
N ASP A 108 -12.74 22.62 0.55
CA ASP A 108 -12.41 21.92 1.80
C ASP A 108 -13.62 21.24 2.47
N CYS A 109 -14.72 21.00 1.76
CA CYS A 109 -15.91 20.34 2.33
C CYS A 109 -15.54 19.01 2.99
N GLY A 110 -14.68 18.22 2.35
CA GLY A 110 -14.13 16.99 2.88
C GLY A 110 -12.78 16.65 2.26
N PHE A 111 -12.02 15.78 2.92
CA PHE A 111 -10.76 15.21 2.44
C PHE A 111 -10.80 13.69 2.62
N GLY A 112 -10.39 12.92 1.60
CA GLY A 112 -10.42 11.46 1.67
C GLY A 112 -9.57 10.79 0.60
N ASP A 113 -9.53 9.46 0.62
CA ASP A 113 -8.76 8.64 -0.30
C ASP A 113 -7.26 9.03 -0.35
N ALA A 114 -6.63 9.16 0.82
CA ALA A 114 -5.24 9.58 0.93
C ALA A 114 -4.27 8.57 0.30
N ALA A 115 -3.34 9.07 -0.50
CA ALA A 115 -2.15 8.37 -0.98
C ALA A 115 -0.90 9.12 -0.51
N LEU A 116 0.12 8.40 -0.02
CA LEU A 116 1.29 9.05 0.55
C LEU A 116 2.61 8.45 0.06
N VAL A 117 3.65 9.28 0.11
CA VAL A 117 5.05 8.90 -0.08
C VAL A 117 5.91 9.65 0.94
N ALA A 118 6.86 8.94 1.53
CA ALA A 118 7.93 9.51 2.33
C ALA A 118 9.24 9.40 1.55
N ASP A 119 10.04 10.47 1.58
CA ASP A 119 11.37 10.44 0.96
C ASP A 119 12.27 9.50 1.75
N ARG A 120 12.78 8.49 1.07
CA ARG A 120 13.63 7.45 1.65
C ARG A 120 14.97 7.98 2.18
N GLU A 121 15.50 9.06 1.60
CA GLU A 121 16.79 9.67 1.96
C GLU A 121 16.67 11.03 2.62
N GLY A 122 15.45 11.59 2.69
CA GLY A 122 15.14 12.88 3.28
C GLY A 122 13.99 12.79 4.29
N GLU A 123 13.61 13.92 4.85
CA GLU A 123 12.54 14.02 5.84
C GLU A 123 11.19 14.46 5.23
N GLU A 124 11.14 14.58 3.89
CA GLU A 124 9.96 15.09 3.21
C GLU A 124 8.90 13.98 3.08
N VAL A 125 7.65 14.34 3.36
CA VAL A 125 6.47 13.48 3.19
C VAL A 125 5.43 14.23 2.40
N VAL A 126 4.83 13.56 1.41
CA VAL A 126 3.73 14.09 0.61
C VAL A 126 2.50 13.21 0.77
N VAL A 127 1.36 13.84 0.99
CA VAL A 127 0.03 13.22 0.95
C VAL A 127 -0.78 13.88 -0.16
N ILE A 128 -1.33 13.08 -1.06
CA ILE A 128 -2.30 13.52 -2.07
C ILE A 128 -3.65 12.93 -1.70
N THR A 129 -4.71 13.73 -1.79
CA THR A 129 -6.05 13.34 -1.35
C THR A 129 -7.11 13.93 -2.27
N VAL A 130 -8.25 13.29 -2.35
CA VAL A 130 -9.48 13.91 -2.88
C VAL A 130 -9.93 15.00 -1.93
N CYS A 131 -10.45 16.11 -2.44
CA CYS A 131 -11.06 17.15 -1.62
C CYS A 131 -12.38 17.68 -2.22
N GLY A 132 -13.18 18.34 -1.40
CA GLY A 132 -14.44 18.98 -1.81
C GLY A 132 -15.68 18.09 -1.68
N GLU A 133 -16.69 18.39 -2.50
CA GLU A 133 -18.01 17.74 -2.47
C GLU A 133 -18.41 17.19 -3.86
N THR A 134 -17.44 16.66 -4.62
CA THR A 134 -17.71 16.12 -5.95
C THR A 134 -17.37 14.64 -5.99
N VAL A 135 -18.38 13.80 -6.22
CA VAL A 135 -18.22 12.34 -6.24
C VAL A 135 -17.60 11.89 -7.54
N TYR A 136 -16.52 11.13 -7.49
CA TYR A 136 -15.73 10.68 -8.65
C TYR A 136 -16.58 10.07 -9.78
N TRP A 137 -17.48 9.13 -9.45
CA TRP A 137 -18.26 8.37 -10.42
C TRP A 137 -19.60 8.99 -10.82
N HIS A 138 -19.99 10.11 -10.18
CA HIS A 138 -21.30 10.72 -10.43
C HIS A 138 -21.38 11.34 -11.83
N GLU A 139 -22.54 11.28 -12.47
CA GLU A 139 -22.74 11.75 -13.84
C GLU A 139 -22.54 13.27 -14.02
N THR A 140 -22.75 14.05 -12.95
CA THR A 140 -22.53 15.50 -12.96
C THR A 140 -21.07 15.89 -12.78
N THR A 141 -20.19 14.92 -12.45
CA THR A 141 -18.77 15.15 -12.31
C THR A 141 -18.10 15.10 -13.67
N ASN A 142 -17.54 16.23 -14.07
CA ASN A 142 -16.91 16.41 -15.38
C ASN A 142 -15.77 17.45 -15.29
N ARG A 143 -15.09 17.73 -16.41
CA ARG A 143 -13.94 18.65 -16.45
C ARG A 143 -14.24 20.05 -15.89
N GLN A 144 -15.47 20.56 -16.00
CA GLN A 144 -15.93 21.86 -15.48
C GLN A 144 -16.35 21.80 -14.01
N ASN A 145 -16.69 20.62 -13.52
CA ASN A 145 -16.99 20.37 -12.10
C ASN A 145 -16.27 19.05 -11.65
N PRO A 146 -14.94 19.06 -11.60
CA PRO A 146 -14.17 17.86 -11.43
C PRO A 146 -14.17 17.34 -9.98
N ASN A 147 -13.87 16.07 -9.81
CA ASN A 147 -13.39 15.53 -8.54
C ASN A 147 -12.05 16.21 -8.22
N ARG A 148 -11.95 16.90 -7.08
CA ARG A 148 -10.82 17.79 -6.77
C ARG A 148 -9.70 17.05 -6.08
N ILE A 149 -8.49 17.56 -6.25
CA ILE A 149 -7.26 16.96 -5.70
C ILE A 149 -6.53 18.00 -4.85
N ALA A 150 -6.16 17.61 -3.64
CA ALA A 150 -5.33 18.39 -2.75
C ALA A 150 -4.00 17.69 -2.46
N ILE A 151 -2.98 18.48 -2.16
CA ILE A 151 -1.66 18.01 -1.71
C ILE A 151 -1.31 18.64 -0.38
N LEU A 152 -0.74 17.85 0.51
CA LEU A 152 -0.22 18.24 1.81
C LEU A 152 1.23 17.80 1.92
N ARG A 153 2.08 18.61 2.54
CA ARG A 153 3.53 18.38 2.62
C ARG A 153 4.04 18.55 4.04
N SER A 154 4.93 17.67 4.46
CA SER A 154 5.78 17.82 5.63
C SER A 154 7.24 17.83 5.19
N LEU A 155 8.09 18.60 5.89
CA LEU A 155 9.53 18.68 5.65
C LEU A 155 10.35 18.10 6.82
N ASP A 156 9.71 17.45 7.78
CA ASP A 156 10.29 17.03 9.05
C ASP A 156 9.77 15.66 9.55
N ASN A 157 9.66 14.68 8.63
CA ASN A 157 9.14 13.34 8.94
C ASN A 157 7.74 13.38 9.58
N ALA A 158 6.83 14.17 9.02
CA ALA A 158 5.44 14.30 9.47
C ALA A 158 5.29 14.76 10.94
N ARG A 159 6.22 15.59 11.45
CA ARG A 159 6.08 16.25 12.76
C ARG A 159 5.25 17.51 12.64
N THR A 160 5.49 18.28 11.56
CA THR A 160 4.70 19.45 11.19
C THR A 160 4.30 19.41 9.73
N TRP A 161 3.25 20.14 9.36
CA TRP A 161 2.70 20.13 8.02
C TRP A 161 2.51 21.54 7.49
N GLU A 162 2.87 21.73 6.21
CA GLU A 162 2.54 22.96 5.50
C GLU A 162 1.01 23.01 5.28
N PRO A 163 0.42 24.22 5.07
CA PRO A 163 -0.96 24.33 4.63
C PRO A 163 -1.18 23.53 3.34
N TRP A 164 -2.27 22.77 3.29
CA TRP A 164 -2.64 22.03 2.08
C TRP A 164 -2.90 22.97 0.89
N LYS A 165 -2.75 22.46 -0.32
CA LYS A 165 -2.99 23.20 -1.57
C LYS A 165 -3.87 22.36 -2.50
N GLU A 166 -4.82 23.02 -3.18
CA GLU A 166 -5.52 22.41 -4.30
C GLU A 166 -4.58 22.35 -5.51
N ILE A 167 -4.49 21.17 -6.14
CA ILE A 167 -3.70 20.92 -7.37
C ILE A 167 -4.56 20.36 -8.50
N THR A 168 -5.87 20.56 -8.44
CA THR A 168 -6.82 20.03 -9.45
C THR A 168 -6.43 20.44 -10.85
N GLU A 169 -6.21 21.72 -11.10
CA GLU A 169 -5.86 22.22 -12.44
C GLU A 169 -4.45 21.76 -12.87
N ASP A 170 -3.50 21.65 -11.96
CA ASP A 170 -2.15 21.19 -12.28
C ASP A 170 -2.15 19.75 -12.83
N ILE A 171 -3.12 18.93 -12.40
CA ILE A 171 -3.26 17.54 -12.85
C ILE A 171 -4.16 17.42 -14.08
N TYR A 172 -5.35 18.03 -14.06
CA TYR A 172 -6.31 17.86 -15.15
C TYR A 172 -5.84 18.49 -16.45
N SER A 173 -5.22 19.67 -16.41
CA SER A 173 -4.71 20.37 -17.60
C SER A 173 -3.65 19.57 -18.36
N LEU A 174 -2.95 18.63 -17.73
CA LEU A 174 -2.04 17.72 -18.40
C LEU A 174 -2.71 16.91 -19.52
N PHE A 175 -4.03 16.68 -19.42
CA PHE A 175 -4.76 15.79 -20.30
C PHE A 175 -5.81 16.51 -21.17
N ASP A 176 -5.88 17.85 -21.12
CA ASP A 176 -6.89 18.59 -21.87
C ASP A 176 -6.72 18.46 -23.40
N GLU A 177 -5.48 18.29 -23.88
CA GLU A 177 -5.14 18.11 -25.28
C GLU A 177 -4.99 16.64 -25.70
N SER A 178 -5.43 15.69 -24.85
CA SER A 178 -5.34 14.26 -25.20
C SER A 178 -6.24 13.92 -26.40
N SER A 179 -5.72 13.13 -27.34
CA SER A 179 -6.48 12.61 -28.49
C SER A 179 -7.67 11.73 -28.09
N HIS A 180 -7.67 11.22 -26.85
CA HIS A 180 -8.77 10.45 -26.26
C HIS A 180 -9.83 11.33 -25.55
N GLY A 181 -9.71 12.65 -25.65
CA GLY A 181 -10.52 13.63 -24.93
C GLY A 181 -10.00 13.90 -23.50
N CYS A 182 -10.42 15.02 -22.92
CA CYS A 182 -9.99 15.43 -21.61
C CYS A 182 -10.48 14.47 -20.51
N VAL A 183 -9.74 14.40 -19.41
CA VAL A 183 -10.13 13.66 -18.20
C VAL A 183 -11.32 14.40 -17.55
N GLN A 184 -12.40 13.69 -17.30
CA GLN A 184 -13.61 14.24 -16.70
C GLN A 184 -13.61 14.17 -15.17
N SER A 185 -12.97 13.15 -14.63
CA SER A 185 -12.81 12.92 -13.20
C SER A 185 -11.60 12.04 -12.94
N CYS A 186 -10.77 12.38 -11.95
CA CYS A 186 -9.65 11.51 -11.55
C CYS A 186 -9.26 11.74 -10.09
N PHE A 187 -8.57 10.76 -9.54
CA PHE A 187 -7.91 10.82 -8.23
C PHE A 187 -6.71 9.85 -8.20
N VAL A 188 -5.78 10.09 -7.29
CA VAL A 188 -4.66 9.18 -7.03
C VAL A 188 -5.18 7.97 -6.24
N GLY A 189 -4.88 6.75 -6.68
CA GLY A 189 -5.28 5.55 -5.96
C GLY A 189 -4.73 5.55 -4.53
N SER A 190 -5.64 5.50 -3.53
CA SER A 190 -5.33 5.62 -2.10
C SER A 190 -4.35 4.56 -1.60
N GLY A 191 -3.51 4.88 -0.61
CA GLY A 191 -2.48 4.02 -0.04
C GLY A 191 -1.09 4.56 -0.33
N LYS A 192 -0.30 3.92 -1.20
CA LYS A 192 1.09 4.29 -1.46
C LYS A 192 1.27 5.00 -2.81
N ILE A 193 2.12 6.04 -2.82
CA ILE A 193 2.77 6.58 -4.02
C ILE A 193 4.18 5.97 -4.08
N CYS A 194 4.60 5.48 -5.24
CA CYS A 194 5.89 4.82 -5.40
C CYS A 194 7.02 5.84 -5.53
N GLN A 195 8.11 5.64 -4.79
CA GLN A 195 9.37 6.36 -5.00
C GLN A 195 10.38 5.44 -5.69
N SER A 196 10.97 5.90 -6.79
CA SER A 196 12.03 5.20 -7.53
C SER A 196 13.23 4.90 -6.64
N ARG A 197 13.86 3.75 -6.85
CA ARG A 197 15.14 3.38 -6.25
C ARG A 197 16.32 3.72 -7.16
N LYS A 198 16.06 3.97 -8.46
CA LYS A 198 17.07 4.15 -9.50
C LYS A 198 17.22 5.58 -9.99
N TYR A 199 16.12 6.29 -10.19
CA TYR A 199 16.14 7.56 -10.91
C TYR A 199 16.06 8.71 -9.92
N LYS A 200 17.21 9.38 -9.71
CA LYS A 200 17.37 10.54 -8.83
C LYS A 200 17.65 11.79 -9.65
N TYR A 201 16.90 12.85 -9.38
CA TYR A 201 17.04 14.16 -10.01
C TYR A 201 17.19 15.23 -8.95
N GLY A 202 18.32 15.95 -8.97
CA GLY A 202 18.65 16.88 -7.91
C GLY A 202 18.74 16.16 -6.55
N SER A 203 17.93 16.59 -5.60
CA SER A 203 17.87 16.00 -4.25
C SER A 203 16.89 14.84 -4.11
N HIS A 204 15.96 14.64 -5.08
CA HIS A 204 14.88 13.68 -4.93
C HIS A 204 14.94 12.55 -5.95
N TYR A 205 14.48 11.37 -5.53
CA TYR A 205 14.14 10.30 -6.47
C TYR A 205 12.77 10.57 -7.09
N ARG A 206 12.63 10.21 -8.37
CA ARG A 206 11.34 10.26 -9.09
C ARG A 206 10.26 9.52 -8.30
N ILE A 207 9.07 10.12 -8.23
CA ILE A 207 7.88 9.46 -7.68
C ILE A 207 6.87 9.20 -8.79
N TYR A 208 6.06 8.14 -8.60
CA TYR A 208 5.03 7.70 -9.53
C TYR A 208 3.70 7.61 -8.81
N ALA A 209 2.70 8.33 -9.31
CA ALA A 209 1.33 8.32 -8.77
C ALA A 209 0.37 7.77 -9.83
N ALA A 210 -0.33 6.69 -9.51
CA ALA A 210 -1.31 6.11 -10.40
C ALA A 210 -2.67 6.79 -10.22
N LEU A 211 -3.26 7.29 -11.33
CA LEU A 211 -4.57 7.90 -11.36
C LEU A 211 -5.65 6.87 -11.75
N CYS A 212 -6.72 6.82 -10.98
CA CYS A 212 -8.01 6.35 -11.44
C CYS A 212 -8.67 7.51 -12.21
N ALA A 213 -9.02 7.33 -13.49
CA ALA A 213 -9.49 8.41 -14.35
C ALA A 213 -10.67 8.01 -15.23
N ARG A 214 -11.59 8.95 -15.48
CA ARG A 214 -12.72 8.80 -16.39
C ARG A 214 -12.67 9.84 -17.50
N PRO A 215 -13.06 9.45 -18.72
CA PRO A 215 -13.19 8.09 -19.23
C PRO A 215 -11.82 7.43 -19.46
N ASN A 216 -11.81 6.17 -19.90
CA ASN A 216 -10.63 5.46 -20.39
C ASN A 216 -9.68 4.86 -19.36
N GLY A 217 -10.07 4.79 -18.06
CA GLY A 217 -9.30 4.06 -17.05
C GLY A 217 -8.05 4.80 -16.55
N ASN A 218 -6.98 4.08 -16.32
CA ASN A 218 -5.84 4.62 -15.59
C ASN A 218 -4.95 5.56 -16.42
N ARG A 219 -4.33 6.49 -15.70
CA ARG A 219 -3.18 7.28 -16.09
C ARG A 219 -2.09 7.12 -15.03
N VAL A 220 -0.85 7.40 -15.37
CA VAL A 220 0.23 7.44 -14.41
C VAL A 220 0.96 8.77 -14.52
N LEU A 221 1.14 9.42 -13.38
CA LEU A 221 1.94 10.63 -13.25
C LEU A 221 3.33 10.29 -12.73
N TYR A 222 4.30 11.11 -13.07
CA TYR A 222 5.60 11.14 -12.41
C TYR A 222 5.98 12.56 -12.00
N SER A 223 6.86 12.66 -11.00
CA SER A 223 7.44 13.92 -10.55
C SER A 223 8.91 13.70 -10.21
N ASP A 224 9.79 14.60 -10.66
CA ASP A 224 11.23 14.61 -10.40
C ASP A 224 11.63 15.59 -9.26
N ASP A 225 10.65 16.32 -8.72
CA ASP A 225 10.80 17.31 -7.66
C ASP A 225 9.93 17.05 -6.43
N PHE A 226 9.64 15.74 -6.21
CA PHE A 226 8.88 15.23 -5.09
C PHE A 226 7.47 15.85 -4.98
N GLY A 227 6.76 15.91 -6.11
CA GLY A 227 5.35 16.31 -6.18
C GLY A 227 5.12 17.82 -6.26
N ARG A 228 6.14 18.64 -6.61
CA ARG A 228 5.95 20.07 -6.89
C ARG A 228 5.44 20.30 -8.29
N THR A 229 5.93 19.51 -9.24
CA THR A 229 5.41 19.48 -10.62
C THR A 229 5.15 18.04 -11.05
N TRP A 230 4.23 17.88 -11.97
CA TRP A 230 3.78 16.56 -12.45
C TRP A 230 3.76 16.50 -13.98
N ALA A 231 4.02 15.31 -14.51
CA ALA A 231 3.86 15.01 -15.92
C ALA A 231 3.30 13.59 -16.12
N ALA A 232 2.73 13.32 -17.30
CA ALA A 232 2.16 12.03 -17.64
C ALA A 232 3.25 11.04 -18.07
N LEU A 233 3.37 9.90 -17.39
CA LEU A 233 4.31 8.84 -17.77
C LEU A 233 3.81 8.08 -19.01
N GLY A 234 4.60 8.16 -20.08
CA GLY A 234 4.22 7.64 -21.39
C GLY A 234 3.47 8.65 -22.28
N GLY A 235 3.30 9.89 -21.80
CA GLY A 235 2.64 10.97 -22.50
C GLY A 235 1.14 11.09 -22.23
N ILE A 236 0.54 12.16 -22.71
CA ILE A 236 -0.85 12.54 -22.42
C ILE A 236 -1.89 11.58 -23.01
N ASP A 237 -1.51 10.85 -24.05
CA ASP A 237 -2.36 9.85 -24.72
C ASP A 237 -2.20 8.43 -24.20
N ALA A 238 -1.29 8.20 -23.26
CA ALA A 238 -1.06 6.87 -22.72
C ALA A 238 -2.27 6.35 -21.93
N LEU A 239 -2.72 5.13 -22.24
CA LEU A 239 -3.81 4.41 -21.58
C LEU A 239 -3.28 3.08 -21.01
N PRO A 240 -2.52 3.10 -19.90
CA PRO A 240 -1.84 1.91 -19.41
C PRO A 240 -2.80 0.78 -18.98
N ALA A 241 -4.01 1.09 -18.52
CA ALA A 241 -5.05 0.10 -18.24
C ALA A 241 -6.43 0.70 -18.56
N ILE A 242 -6.92 0.41 -19.76
CA ILE A 242 -8.28 0.77 -20.18
C ILE A 242 -9.27 0.02 -19.29
N ASN A 243 -10.28 0.72 -18.77
CA ASN A 243 -11.25 0.20 -17.80
C ASN A 243 -10.63 -0.25 -16.46
N GLY A 244 -9.37 0.08 -16.20
CA GLY A 244 -8.78 -0.05 -14.87
C GLY A 244 -9.42 0.95 -13.90
N ASP A 245 -9.51 0.54 -12.64
CA ASP A 245 -10.01 1.33 -11.51
C ASP A 245 -8.81 1.75 -10.63
N GLU A 246 -8.95 1.84 -9.31
CA GLU A 246 -7.88 2.20 -8.39
C GLU A 246 -6.61 1.38 -8.64
N SER A 247 -5.49 2.06 -8.75
CA SER A 247 -4.24 1.46 -9.19
C SER A 247 -3.05 1.93 -8.36
N LYS A 248 -1.98 1.15 -8.42
CA LYS A 248 -0.70 1.40 -7.76
C LYS A 248 0.44 1.20 -8.73
N CYS A 249 1.50 1.96 -8.53
CA CYS A 249 2.77 1.74 -9.21
C CYS A 249 3.81 1.15 -8.26
N GLU A 250 4.76 0.39 -8.84
CA GLU A 250 5.98 -0.02 -8.16
C GLU A 250 7.13 -0.09 -9.18
N GLU A 251 8.38 0.07 -8.73
CA GLU A 251 9.54 0.01 -9.60
C GLU A 251 10.15 -1.39 -9.60
N LEU A 252 10.31 -1.97 -10.79
CA LEU A 252 11.01 -3.24 -10.98
C LEU A 252 12.54 -3.06 -10.82
N PRO A 253 13.30 -4.14 -10.54
CA PRO A 253 14.76 -4.05 -10.37
C PRO A 253 15.52 -3.49 -11.56
N ASP A 254 15.00 -3.60 -12.76
CA ASP A 254 15.57 -3.01 -13.99
C ASP A 254 15.26 -1.51 -14.13
N GLY A 255 14.35 -0.97 -13.33
CA GLY A 255 13.92 0.42 -13.32
C GLY A 255 12.65 0.67 -14.13
N SER A 256 12.08 -0.34 -14.79
CA SER A 256 10.76 -0.23 -15.39
C SER A 256 9.68 -0.09 -14.30
N VAL A 257 8.50 0.44 -14.68
CA VAL A 257 7.43 0.75 -13.72
C VAL A 257 6.25 -0.18 -13.97
N VAL A 258 5.92 -1.00 -12.98
CA VAL A 258 4.71 -1.82 -13.02
C VAL A 258 3.52 -1.03 -12.49
N LEU A 259 2.39 -1.13 -13.22
CA LEU A 259 1.07 -0.69 -12.79
C LEU A 259 0.26 -1.93 -12.41
N SER A 260 -0.34 -1.93 -11.22
CA SER A 260 -1.33 -2.90 -10.77
C SER A 260 -2.66 -2.20 -10.60
N SER A 261 -3.66 -2.54 -11.40
CA SER A 261 -4.96 -1.89 -11.43
C SER A 261 -6.06 -2.80 -10.92
N ARG A 262 -6.98 -2.25 -10.13
CA ARG A 262 -8.19 -2.90 -9.65
C ARG A 262 -9.09 -3.26 -10.82
N THR A 263 -9.57 -4.51 -10.82
CA THR A 263 -10.63 -4.98 -11.72
C THR A 263 -11.42 -6.10 -11.05
N ARG A 264 -12.58 -6.45 -11.62
CA ARG A 264 -13.37 -7.56 -11.09
C ARG A 264 -12.67 -8.90 -11.34
N GLY A 265 -12.59 -9.73 -10.31
CA GLY A 265 -12.01 -11.07 -10.37
C GLY A 265 -10.48 -11.13 -10.24
N GLY A 266 -9.80 -9.98 -10.13
CA GLY A 266 -8.35 -9.97 -10.01
C GLY A 266 -7.72 -8.59 -10.19
N ARG A 267 -6.61 -8.55 -10.94
CA ARG A 267 -5.86 -7.32 -11.26
C ARG A 267 -5.61 -7.20 -12.77
N ILE A 268 -5.36 -5.98 -13.23
CA ILE A 268 -4.76 -5.73 -14.54
C ILE A 268 -3.34 -5.23 -14.30
N PHE A 269 -2.35 -5.87 -14.91
CA PHE A 269 -0.96 -5.42 -14.87
C PHE A 269 -0.54 -4.82 -16.21
N ASN A 270 0.27 -3.76 -16.14
CA ASN A 270 1.01 -3.25 -17.27
C ASN A 270 2.40 -2.80 -16.79
N ILE A 271 3.36 -2.70 -17.72
CA ILE A 271 4.74 -2.30 -17.43
C ILE A 271 5.16 -1.21 -18.40
N PHE A 272 5.66 -0.11 -17.84
CA PHE A 272 6.32 0.96 -18.59
C PHE A 272 7.80 0.69 -18.68
N THR A 273 8.34 0.64 -19.89
CA THR A 273 9.76 0.45 -20.15
C THR A 273 10.37 1.73 -20.70
N TYR A 274 11.42 2.22 -20.06
CA TYR A 274 12.13 3.42 -20.49
C TYR A 274 12.98 3.17 -21.72
N SER A 275 12.91 4.08 -22.69
CA SER A 275 13.91 4.26 -23.74
C SER A 275 14.97 5.30 -23.35
N ASP A 276 14.56 6.35 -22.63
CA ASP A 276 15.42 7.36 -22.02
C ASP A 276 14.84 7.79 -20.65
N ALA A 277 15.36 7.21 -19.59
CA ALA A 277 14.87 7.49 -18.24
C ALA A 277 15.14 8.95 -17.81
N SER A 278 16.18 9.59 -18.35
CA SER A 278 16.51 10.99 -18.02
C SER A 278 15.44 11.97 -18.46
N LYS A 279 14.66 11.60 -19.48
CA LYS A 279 13.54 12.39 -19.99
C LYS A 279 12.17 11.80 -19.68
N ALA A 280 12.13 10.70 -18.94
CA ALA A 280 10.94 9.88 -18.73
C ALA A 280 10.28 9.38 -20.04
N GLU A 281 11.06 9.27 -21.13
CA GLU A 281 10.61 8.72 -22.38
C GLU A 281 10.59 7.18 -22.33
N GLY A 282 9.58 6.58 -22.94
CA GLY A 282 9.38 5.14 -22.99
C GLY A 282 7.97 4.79 -23.43
N GLN A 283 7.59 3.54 -23.20
CA GLN A 283 6.27 3.07 -23.60
C GLN A 283 5.68 2.06 -22.63
N TRP A 284 4.37 2.07 -22.51
CA TRP A 284 3.60 1.03 -21.86
C TRP A 284 3.49 -0.21 -22.76
N GLY A 285 3.55 -1.39 -22.15
CA GLY A 285 3.27 -2.65 -22.82
C GLY A 285 1.78 -2.86 -23.09
N GLU A 286 1.41 -4.08 -23.47
CA GLU A 286 0.03 -4.51 -23.59
C GLU A 286 -0.47 -5.00 -22.21
N ALA A 287 -1.53 -4.36 -21.68
CA ALA A 287 -2.09 -4.69 -20.38
C ALA A 287 -2.59 -6.15 -20.31
N ALA A 288 -2.33 -6.83 -19.21
CA ALA A 288 -2.68 -8.24 -19.01
C ALA A 288 -3.52 -8.45 -17.75
N PHE A 289 -4.58 -9.24 -17.88
CA PHE A 289 -5.43 -9.64 -16.76
C PHE A 289 -4.76 -10.75 -15.93
N SER A 290 -4.88 -10.63 -14.62
CA SER A 290 -4.38 -11.56 -13.62
C SER A 290 -5.53 -12.04 -12.73
N GLY A 291 -5.83 -13.32 -12.78
CA GLY A 291 -6.93 -13.93 -12.04
C GLY A 291 -6.78 -15.44 -11.92
N ALA A 292 -7.85 -16.14 -11.58
CA ALA A 292 -7.81 -17.58 -11.31
C ALA A 292 -7.36 -18.41 -12.53
N ASP A 293 -7.76 -18.02 -13.74
CA ASP A 293 -7.55 -18.81 -14.96
C ASP A 293 -6.09 -18.86 -15.44
N ASN A 294 -5.23 -17.96 -14.96
CA ASN A 294 -3.82 -17.90 -15.34
C ASN A 294 -2.86 -18.00 -14.14
N ASN A 295 -3.31 -18.59 -13.03
CA ASN A 295 -2.55 -18.62 -11.77
C ASN A 295 -2.10 -17.19 -11.36
N GLY A 296 -3.01 -16.25 -11.50
CA GLY A 296 -2.81 -14.85 -11.18
C GLY A 296 -3.36 -14.45 -9.81
N CYS A 297 -3.39 -13.15 -9.54
CA CYS A 297 -3.94 -12.57 -8.32
C CYS A 297 -5.48 -12.60 -8.33
N ALA A 298 -6.08 -13.74 -8.06
CA ALA A 298 -7.52 -13.90 -8.05
C ALA A 298 -8.17 -13.14 -6.88
N ALA A 299 -9.25 -12.40 -7.19
CA ALA A 299 -10.11 -11.70 -6.25
C ALA A 299 -11.55 -12.16 -6.48
N ILE A 300 -11.91 -13.33 -5.94
CA ILE A 300 -13.14 -14.05 -6.28
C ILE A 300 -14.37 -13.19 -5.94
N ASP A 301 -15.23 -12.96 -6.93
CA ASP A 301 -16.48 -12.20 -6.83
C ASP A 301 -16.35 -10.76 -6.30
N ASN A 302 -15.16 -10.19 -6.37
CA ASN A 302 -14.94 -8.80 -5.92
C ASN A 302 -14.07 -7.99 -6.88
N ALA A 303 -14.08 -6.68 -6.65
CA ALA A 303 -13.12 -5.72 -7.12
C ALA A 303 -12.76 -4.83 -5.93
N CYS A 304 -11.49 -4.76 -5.57
CA CYS A 304 -11.06 -4.00 -4.41
C CYS A 304 -9.69 -3.37 -4.64
N ASN A 305 -9.44 -2.24 -3.97
CA ASN A 305 -8.11 -1.67 -3.91
C ASN A 305 -7.19 -2.63 -3.13
N GLY A 306 -5.94 -2.69 -3.53
CA GLY A 306 -4.89 -3.48 -2.90
C GLY A 306 -3.52 -2.88 -3.27
N GLU A 307 -2.50 -3.27 -2.56
CA GLU A 307 -1.16 -2.73 -2.73
C GLU A 307 -0.26 -3.70 -3.49
N ILE A 308 0.64 -3.14 -4.31
CA ILE A 308 1.80 -3.83 -4.87
C ILE A 308 3.07 -3.30 -4.19
N LEU A 309 3.94 -4.21 -3.78
CA LEU A 309 5.21 -3.88 -3.13
C LEU A 309 6.30 -4.81 -3.63
N ILE A 310 7.45 -4.27 -4.05
CA ILE A 310 8.63 -5.04 -4.41
C ILE A 310 9.71 -4.85 -3.34
N VAL A 311 10.20 -5.96 -2.82
CA VAL A 311 11.22 -5.98 -1.76
C VAL A 311 12.45 -6.80 -2.19
N PRO A 312 13.68 -6.38 -1.80
CA PRO A 312 14.84 -7.22 -1.91
C PRO A 312 14.68 -8.42 -0.96
N ALA A 313 15.20 -9.58 -1.35
CA ALA A 313 15.12 -10.79 -0.56
C ALA A 313 16.29 -11.74 -0.82
N VAL A 314 16.44 -12.72 0.06
CA VAL A 314 17.32 -13.86 -0.11
C VAL A 314 16.47 -15.12 -0.20
N ARG A 315 16.67 -15.91 -1.26
CA ARG A 315 16.01 -17.22 -1.42
C ARG A 315 16.62 -18.23 -0.45
N ASN A 316 15.79 -18.85 0.40
CA ASN A 316 16.29 -19.73 1.47
C ASN A 316 16.90 -21.05 0.95
N SER A 317 16.50 -21.51 -0.25
CA SER A 317 16.99 -22.78 -0.81
C SER A 317 18.46 -22.77 -1.24
N ASP A 318 18.98 -21.63 -1.68
CA ASP A 318 20.32 -21.49 -2.27
C ASP A 318 21.07 -20.23 -1.84
N GLY A 319 20.43 -19.33 -1.11
CA GLY A 319 21.03 -18.07 -0.65
C GLY A 319 21.16 -16.99 -1.74
N GLU A 320 20.52 -17.16 -2.91
CA GLU A 320 20.58 -16.19 -3.99
C GLU A 320 19.79 -14.91 -3.61
N LYS A 321 20.36 -13.75 -3.95
CA LYS A 321 19.69 -12.45 -3.80
C LYS A 321 18.69 -12.26 -4.94
N VAL A 322 17.46 -12.05 -4.59
CA VAL A 322 16.32 -11.89 -5.52
C VAL A 322 15.47 -10.69 -5.15
N SER A 323 14.47 -10.39 -5.96
CA SER A 323 13.41 -9.44 -5.59
C SER A 323 12.07 -10.16 -5.60
N ILE A 324 11.25 -9.91 -4.58
CA ILE A 324 9.92 -10.49 -4.45
C ILE A 324 8.89 -9.39 -4.65
N VAL A 325 7.93 -9.64 -5.54
CA VAL A 325 6.74 -8.80 -5.66
C VAL A 325 5.61 -9.39 -4.81
N LEU A 326 5.00 -8.55 -4.01
CA LEU A 326 3.83 -8.82 -3.17
C LEU A 326 2.62 -8.08 -3.74
N GLN A 327 1.44 -8.73 -3.77
CA GLN A 327 0.18 -8.09 -4.16
C GLN A 327 -0.91 -8.45 -3.17
N SER A 328 -1.47 -7.46 -2.48
CA SER A 328 -2.59 -7.69 -1.56
C SER A 328 -3.93 -7.55 -2.28
N VAL A 329 -4.89 -8.42 -1.94
CA VAL A 329 -6.29 -8.37 -2.37
C VAL A 329 -7.17 -9.13 -1.38
N PRO A 330 -8.49 -8.84 -1.29
CA PRO A 330 -9.44 -9.78 -0.71
C PRO A 330 -9.53 -11.02 -1.58
N LEU A 331 -9.25 -12.20 -1.01
CA LEU A 331 -9.25 -13.48 -1.74
C LEU A 331 -10.66 -13.92 -2.16
N GLY A 332 -11.69 -13.45 -1.43
CA GLY A 332 -13.10 -13.72 -1.73
C GLY A 332 -13.65 -14.99 -1.07
N PRO A 333 -14.90 -15.40 -1.36
CA PRO A 333 -15.83 -14.67 -2.23
C PRO A 333 -16.26 -13.31 -1.65
N GLY A 334 -16.42 -12.35 -2.53
CA GLY A 334 -16.68 -10.96 -2.12
C GLY A 334 -15.47 -10.31 -1.41
N ARG A 335 -15.70 -9.21 -0.70
CA ARG A 335 -14.64 -8.53 0.08
C ARG A 335 -14.43 -9.24 1.41
N THR A 336 -13.74 -10.37 1.36
CA THR A 336 -13.44 -11.22 2.51
C THR A 336 -12.03 -11.78 2.41
N ARG A 337 -11.47 -12.14 3.54
CA ARG A 337 -10.20 -12.89 3.63
C ARG A 337 -9.07 -12.21 2.89
N VAL A 338 -8.72 -10.97 3.32
CA VAL A 338 -7.56 -10.28 2.73
C VAL A 338 -6.32 -11.17 2.81
N GLY A 339 -5.58 -11.22 1.70
CA GLY A 339 -4.37 -12.01 1.59
C GLY A 339 -3.34 -11.34 0.69
N VAL A 340 -2.14 -11.90 0.68
CA VAL A 340 -0.99 -11.41 -0.07
C VAL A 340 -0.48 -12.51 -1.00
N TYR A 341 -0.59 -12.29 -2.29
CA TYR A 341 0.09 -13.08 -3.32
C TYR A 341 1.55 -12.66 -3.39
N PHE A 342 2.43 -13.58 -3.74
CA PHE A 342 3.83 -13.27 -3.95
C PHE A 342 4.40 -14.04 -5.14
N LYS A 343 5.47 -13.52 -5.72
CA LYS A 343 6.30 -14.22 -6.70
C LYS A 343 7.66 -13.57 -6.82
N GLU A 344 8.63 -14.31 -7.32
CA GLU A 344 9.94 -13.77 -7.64
C GLU A 344 9.89 -12.94 -8.92
N VAL A 345 10.59 -11.81 -8.92
CA VAL A 345 10.72 -10.94 -10.09
C VAL A 345 11.83 -11.48 -11.00
N ALA A 346 11.44 -12.01 -12.15
CA ALA A 346 12.39 -12.50 -13.15
C ALA A 346 12.97 -11.36 -14.01
N ALA A 347 14.13 -11.58 -14.60
CA ALA A 347 14.67 -10.68 -15.61
C ALA A 347 13.77 -10.62 -16.84
N GLY A 348 13.60 -9.42 -17.41
CA GLY A 348 12.77 -9.21 -18.61
C GLY A 348 11.27 -9.38 -18.36
N MET A 349 10.80 -9.07 -17.14
CA MET A 349 9.38 -9.07 -16.81
C MET A 349 8.59 -8.23 -17.80
N ASN A 350 7.49 -8.77 -18.28
CA ASN A 350 6.52 -8.07 -19.12
C ASN A 350 5.11 -8.20 -18.52
N PRO A 351 4.08 -7.49 -19.04
CA PRO A 351 2.75 -7.53 -18.44
C PRO A 351 2.16 -8.95 -18.33
N GLN A 352 2.35 -9.81 -19.31
CA GLN A 352 1.82 -11.16 -19.34
C GLN A 352 2.50 -12.06 -18.30
N THR A 353 3.84 -11.96 -18.18
CA THR A 353 4.57 -12.67 -17.14
C THR A 353 4.30 -12.11 -15.75
N MET A 354 4.05 -10.79 -15.62
CA MET A 354 3.61 -10.20 -14.35
C MET A 354 2.22 -10.71 -13.95
N ALA A 355 1.30 -10.84 -14.90
CA ALA A 355 -0.09 -11.24 -14.63
C ALA A 355 -0.26 -12.71 -14.22
N SER A 356 0.70 -13.59 -14.49
CA SER A 356 0.58 -15.04 -14.29
C SER A 356 1.65 -15.62 -13.38
N GLY A 357 1.46 -16.86 -12.93
CA GLY A 357 2.47 -17.58 -12.15
C GLY A 357 2.69 -17.02 -10.74
N TRP A 358 1.65 -16.51 -10.10
CA TRP A 358 1.69 -16.13 -8.70
C TRP A 358 1.58 -17.35 -7.80
N GLU A 359 2.28 -17.32 -6.69
CA GLU A 359 2.24 -18.37 -5.68
C GLU A 359 0.95 -18.32 -4.85
N THR A 360 0.66 -19.42 -4.15
CA THR A 360 -0.47 -19.47 -3.22
C THR A 360 -0.40 -18.30 -2.23
N PRO A 361 -1.46 -17.51 -2.09
CA PRO A 361 -1.42 -16.33 -1.23
C PRO A 361 -1.36 -16.69 0.26
N TYR A 362 -0.60 -15.92 1.02
CA TYR A 362 -0.72 -15.91 2.46
C TYR A 362 -2.02 -15.21 2.86
N LYS A 363 -2.86 -15.90 3.62
CA LYS A 363 -4.11 -15.35 4.12
C LYS A 363 -3.85 -14.59 5.43
N VAL A 364 -4.05 -13.27 5.42
CA VAL A 364 -3.81 -12.39 6.56
C VAL A 364 -4.97 -12.40 7.56
N SER A 365 -6.20 -12.52 7.06
CA SER A 365 -7.42 -12.55 7.87
C SER A 365 -8.44 -13.52 7.30
N ASP A 366 -9.26 -14.11 8.19
CA ASP A 366 -10.44 -14.92 7.83
C ASP A 366 -11.74 -14.10 7.79
N GLN A 367 -11.69 -12.82 8.20
CA GLN A 367 -12.86 -11.97 8.33
C GLN A 367 -13.24 -11.29 6.99
N PRO A 368 -14.48 -10.76 6.89
CA PRO A 368 -14.77 -9.75 5.89
C PRO A 368 -13.72 -8.63 5.97
N SER A 369 -13.11 -8.31 4.83
CA SER A 369 -12.00 -7.38 4.75
C SER A 369 -11.97 -6.71 3.39
N SER A 370 -11.50 -5.48 3.30
CA SER A 370 -11.61 -4.67 2.10
C SER A 370 -10.25 -4.12 1.66
N TYR A 371 -10.07 -2.81 1.67
CA TYR A 371 -8.84 -2.15 1.21
C TYR A 371 -7.63 -2.53 2.06
N SER A 372 -6.47 -2.58 1.43
CA SER A 372 -5.21 -2.88 2.09
C SER A 372 -4.05 -2.14 1.43
N THR A 373 -3.04 -1.84 2.23
CA THR A 373 -1.78 -1.21 1.81
C THR A 373 -0.60 -1.83 2.55
N MET A 374 0.60 -1.68 1.99
CA MET A 374 1.84 -2.27 2.53
C MET A 374 3.00 -1.29 2.44
N ALA A 375 3.88 -1.33 3.43
CA ALA A 375 5.18 -0.67 3.40
C ALA A 375 6.27 -1.60 3.94
N LEU A 376 7.49 -1.49 3.39
CA LEU A 376 8.66 -2.15 3.96
C LEU A 376 9.17 -1.32 5.14
N GLN A 377 9.30 -1.94 6.31
CA GLN A 377 9.81 -1.30 7.52
C GLN A 377 11.35 -1.32 7.57
N SER A 378 11.93 -0.49 8.44
CA SER A 378 13.37 -0.43 8.66
C SER A 378 13.96 -1.74 9.20
N ASN A 379 13.17 -2.50 9.95
CA ASN A 379 13.54 -3.83 10.47
C ASN A 379 13.40 -4.98 9.46
N GLY A 380 12.99 -4.68 8.22
CA GLY A 380 12.80 -5.66 7.14
C GLY A 380 11.43 -6.35 7.13
N ASN A 381 10.56 -6.11 8.10
CA ASN A 381 9.21 -6.65 8.10
C ASN A 381 8.26 -5.82 7.22
N ILE A 382 7.13 -6.39 6.89
CA ILE A 382 6.08 -5.73 6.11
C ILE A 382 5.05 -5.15 7.07
N ALA A 383 4.91 -3.81 7.07
CA ALA A 383 3.78 -3.12 7.65
C ALA A 383 2.56 -3.38 6.75
N PHE A 384 1.64 -4.22 7.19
CA PHE A 384 0.40 -4.53 6.50
C PHE A 384 -0.76 -3.82 7.20
N TYR A 385 -1.42 -2.91 6.49
CA TYR A 385 -2.49 -2.09 7.04
C TYR A 385 -3.74 -2.21 6.18
N TYR A 386 -4.90 -2.56 6.79
CA TYR A 386 -6.08 -2.97 6.06
C TYR A 386 -7.39 -2.76 6.81
N GLU A 387 -8.49 -2.83 6.08
CA GLU A 387 -9.86 -2.79 6.59
C GLU A 387 -10.33 -4.19 6.96
N GLU A 388 -10.88 -4.35 8.17
CA GLU A 388 -11.49 -5.59 8.65
C GLU A 388 -12.84 -5.31 9.32
N GLU A 389 -13.85 -6.13 9.06
CA GLU A 389 -15.16 -5.98 9.70
C GLU A 389 -15.07 -6.27 11.20
N ASN A 390 -15.50 -5.32 11.99
CA ASN A 390 -15.59 -5.48 13.44
C ASN A 390 -16.88 -6.23 13.79
N ARG A 391 -16.76 -7.48 14.23
CA ARG A 391 -17.90 -8.23 14.77
C ARG A 391 -17.99 -8.03 16.29
N PRO A 392 -19.18 -7.76 16.87
CA PRO A 392 -20.53 -8.01 16.36
C PRO A 392 -21.21 -6.84 15.63
N VAL A 393 -20.52 -5.77 15.31
CA VAL A 393 -21.08 -4.56 14.71
C VAL A 393 -21.09 -4.70 13.19
N HIS A 394 -22.22 -5.11 12.60
CA HIS A 394 -22.34 -5.23 11.15
C HIS A 394 -22.15 -3.87 10.43
N GLY A 395 -21.33 -3.87 9.37
CA GLY A 395 -21.11 -2.72 8.49
C GLY A 395 -20.07 -1.71 8.97
N GLY A 396 -19.43 -1.95 10.14
CA GLY A 396 -18.28 -1.18 10.58
C GLY A 396 -16.96 -1.85 10.17
N LEU A 397 -16.01 -1.07 9.65
CA LEU A 397 -14.66 -1.54 9.37
C LEU A 397 -13.70 -0.94 10.37
N ASP A 398 -12.91 -1.79 11.00
CA ASP A 398 -11.76 -1.38 11.78
C ASP A 398 -10.54 -1.25 10.86
N MET A 399 -9.66 -0.34 11.18
CA MET A 399 -8.39 -0.14 10.49
C MET A 399 -7.31 -0.89 11.25
N VAL A 400 -6.88 -2.01 10.70
CA VAL A 400 -6.02 -3.00 11.38
C VAL A 400 -4.61 -2.96 10.82
N TYR A 401 -3.63 -2.85 11.69
CA TYR A 401 -2.21 -3.01 11.39
C TYR A 401 -1.70 -4.37 11.84
N LYS A 402 -0.89 -4.99 11.01
CA LYS A 402 -0.09 -6.18 11.32
C LYS A 402 1.34 -5.99 10.82
N GLU A 403 2.30 -6.34 11.63
CA GLU A 403 3.68 -6.52 11.23
C GLU A 403 3.87 -7.98 10.80
N ILE A 404 4.31 -8.21 9.55
CA ILE A 404 4.43 -9.56 9.00
C ILE A 404 5.82 -9.76 8.39
N PRO A 405 6.64 -10.68 8.91
CA PRO A 405 7.93 -11.04 8.31
C PRO A 405 7.75 -11.61 6.89
N LEU A 406 8.72 -11.35 6.00
CA LEU A 406 8.65 -11.85 4.61
C LEU A 406 8.65 -13.38 4.56
N ASP A 407 9.40 -14.06 5.42
CA ASP A 407 9.41 -15.53 5.51
C ASP A 407 8.02 -16.09 5.82
N THR A 408 7.29 -15.45 6.73
CA THR A 408 5.89 -15.79 7.04
C THR A 408 4.97 -15.61 5.82
N LEU A 409 5.07 -14.47 5.11
CA LEU A 409 4.28 -14.20 3.90
C LEU A 409 4.58 -15.20 2.77
N THR A 410 5.80 -15.74 2.74
CA THR A 410 6.30 -16.59 1.65
C THR A 410 6.48 -18.06 2.04
N PHE A 411 5.92 -18.48 3.18
CA PHE A 411 6.01 -19.86 3.69
C PHE A 411 7.45 -20.36 3.76
N ASP A 412 8.32 -19.58 4.41
CA ASP A 412 9.77 -19.83 4.61
C ASP A 412 10.60 -19.95 3.33
N ARG A 413 10.10 -19.46 2.19
CA ARG A 413 10.84 -19.50 0.92
C ARG A 413 11.86 -18.37 0.77
N TYR A 414 11.55 -17.19 1.33
CA TYR A 414 12.38 -15.99 1.21
C TYR A 414 12.45 -15.24 2.54
N LYS A 415 13.56 -14.51 2.72
CA LYS A 415 13.78 -13.60 3.86
C LYS A 415 14.43 -12.31 3.39
N ILE A 416 14.31 -11.24 4.17
CA ILE A 416 15.02 -9.98 3.98
C ILE A 416 16.47 -10.11 4.49
#